data_112162805cc185fe56a266da31896030
#
_entry.id   112162805cc185fe56a266da31896030
#
_cell.length_a   1.000
_cell.length_b   1.000
_cell.length_c   1.000
_cell.angle_alpha   90.00
_cell.angle_beta   90.00
_cell.angle_gamma   90.00
#
_symmetry.space_group_name_H-M   'P 1'
#
loop_
_entity.id
_entity.type
_entity.pdbx_description
1 polymer ?
#
loop_
_entity_poly.entity_id
_entity_poly.type
_entity_poly.pdbx_seq_one_letter_code
_entity_poly.pdbx_strand_id
1 'polypeptide(L)'
;MSTMMHLVAETRNKAIVATTLHTMMNIHVQCMQRGCHLEIHFVDDKSSLPKLIKTGERIFWMEYGTNLNTEILPKVFEPLPKGVSVLVFPSVKEGINWDQFAKKTKAGSTEPAHQRGLAFDTEVGRKLSDGIYECTKTSARVWVMDAKPVDKKLRGGKTTVTLPLDDNEAMFSRLLNLDVKIGVAAEATVICHFVHECFGNILEASGVELAA
;
A
#
# COMPACT_ATOMS: atom_id res chain seq x y z
N MET A 1 13.09 -15.94 19.16
CA MET A 1 13.88 -15.17 18.18
C MET A 1 13.19 -13.83 18.02
N SER A 2 13.92 -12.73 18.21
CA SER A 2 13.37 -11.40 17.97
C SER A 2 13.09 -11.27 16.48
N THR A 3 11.85 -10.97 16.13
CA THR A 3 11.47 -10.76 14.72
C THR A 3 11.89 -9.35 14.32
N MET A 4 12.67 -9.24 13.25
CA MET A 4 13.05 -7.94 12.70
C MET A 4 12.01 -7.51 11.65
N MET A 5 11.69 -6.22 11.65
CA MET A 5 10.78 -5.62 10.68
C MET A 5 11.38 -4.32 10.13
N HIS A 6 11.32 -4.15 8.82
CA HIS A 6 11.64 -2.91 8.14
C HIS A 6 10.35 -2.10 7.93
N LEU A 7 10.28 -0.93 8.52
CA LEU A 7 9.23 0.06 8.26
C LEU A 7 9.77 1.04 7.23
N VAL A 8 9.18 1.06 6.05
CA VAL A 8 9.59 1.93 4.95
C VAL A 8 8.50 2.96 4.70
N ALA A 9 8.86 4.22 4.75
CA ALA A 9 7.97 5.33 4.43
C ALA A 9 8.54 6.12 3.25
N GLU A 10 7.74 6.24 2.19
CA GLU A 10 8.10 7.13 1.09
C GLU A 10 7.95 8.59 1.52
N THR A 11 8.93 9.38 1.13
CA THR A 11 8.97 10.82 1.33
C THR A 11 8.81 11.56 0.00
N ARG A 12 8.38 12.80 0.05
CA ARG A 12 8.36 13.67 -1.11
C ARG A 12 9.08 14.97 -0.77
N ASN A 13 10.09 15.33 -1.54
CA ASN A 13 10.95 16.48 -1.26
C ASN A 13 11.52 16.44 0.19
N LYS A 14 11.93 15.28 0.67
CA LYS A 14 12.43 15.03 2.04
C LYS A 14 11.42 15.36 3.15
N ALA A 15 10.14 15.45 2.81
CA ALA A 15 9.07 15.69 3.77
C ALA A 15 8.18 14.45 3.93
N ILE A 16 7.55 14.32 5.08
CA ILE A 16 6.56 13.31 5.39
C ILE A 16 5.29 13.99 5.90
N VAL A 17 4.14 13.44 5.57
CA VAL A 17 2.85 13.94 6.07
C VAL A 17 2.67 13.54 7.53
N ALA A 18 2.17 14.45 8.37
CA ALA A 18 2.01 14.23 9.81
C ALA A 18 1.18 12.97 10.13
N THR A 19 0.16 12.66 9.33
CA THR A 19 -0.67 11.46 9.52
C THR A 19 0.08 10.17 9.21
N THR A 20 0.97 10.16 8.21
CA THR A 20 1.87 9.04 7.93
C THR A 20 2.84 8.84 9.10
N LEU A 21 3.44 9.94 9.60
CA LEU A 21 4.31 9.89 10.77
C LEU A 21 3.57 9.33 12.01
N HIS A 22 2.31 9.71 12.21
CA HIS A 22 1.49 9.17 13.30
C HIS A 22 1.33 7.64 13.20
N THR A 23 1.06 7.10 12.01
CA THR A 23 1.02 5.64 11.79
C THR A 23 2.37 5.00 12.13
N MET A 24 3.49 5.60 11.68
CA MET A 24 4.83 5.09 11.97
C MET A 24 5.13 5.06 13.48
N MET A 25 4.76 6.10 14.21
CA MET A 25 4.93 6.15 15.67
C MET A 25 4.11 5.05 16.35
N ASN A 26 2.88 4.81 15.92
CA ASN A 26 2.05 3.73 16.47
C ASN A 26 2.66 2.34 16.18
N ILE A 27 3.21 2.13 14.99
CA ILE A 27 3.95 0.90 14.66
C ILE A 27 5.16 0.75 15.57
N HIS A 28 5.93 1.82 15.79
CA HIS A 28 7.10 1.78 16.67
C HIS A 28 6.70 1.39 18.09
N VAL A 29 5.68 2.02 18.65
CA VAL A 29 5.16 1.67 19.99
C VAL A 29 4.76 0.20 20.06
N GLN A 30 4.03 -0.30 19.05
CA GLN A 30 3.64 -1.71 19.00
C GLN A 30 4.85 -2.66 18.86
N CYS A 31 5.89 -2.28 18.11
CA CYS A 31 7.14 -3.04 18.05
C CYS A 31 7.80 -3.15 19.43
N MET A 32 7.90 -2.04 20.15
CA MET A 32 8.45 -2.02 21.51
C MET A 32 7.66 -2.94 22.46
N GLN A 33 6.33 -2.86 22.41
CA GLN A 33 5.45 -3.69 23.26
C GLN A 33 5.58 -5.19 22.95
N ARG A 34 5.83 -5.55 21.70
CA ARG A 34 5.95 -6.96 21.24
C ARG A 34 7.39 -7.48 21.28
N GLY A 35 8.37 -6.66 21.64
CA GLY A 35 9.79 -7.03 21.56
C GLY A 35 10.27 -7.28 20.13
N CYS A 36 9.63 -6.66 19.15
CA CYS A 36 10.03 -6.70 17.74
C CYS A 36 11.13 -5.66 17.49
N HIS A 37 12.20 -6.05 16.81
CA HIS A 37 13.22 -5.10 16.38
C HIS A 37 12.74 -4.35 15.13
N LEU A 38 12.75 -3.02 15.16
CA LEU A 38 12.28 -2.16 14.07
C LEU A 38 13.42 -1.37 13.47
N GLU A 39 13.56 -1.43 12.16
CA GLU A 39 14.42 -0.56 11.37
C GLU A 39 13.55 0.34 10.48
N ILE A 40 13.75 1.66 10.59
CA ILE A 40 12.94 2.65 9.88
C ILE A 40 13.75 3.21 8.72
N HIS A 41 13.15 3.22 7.53
CA HIS A 41 13.72 3.73 6.30
C HIS A 41 12.84 4.86 5.75
N PHE A 42 13.45 6.00 5.46
CA PHE A 42 12.83 7.07 4.67
C PHE A 42 13.41 7.02 3.27
N VAL A 43 12.57 6.89 2.27
CA VAL A 43 12.98 6.70 0.87
C VAL A 43 12.21 7.64 -0.04
N ASP A 44 12.79 8.03 -1.15
CA ASP A 44 12.12 8.87 -2.15
C ASP A 44 11.42 8.01 -3.23
N ASP A 45 11.82 6.73 -3.33
CA ASP A 45 11.30 5.77 -4.29
C ASP A 45 11.49 4.31 -3.82
N LYS A 46 11.08 3.35 -4.63
CA LYS A 46 11.18 1.91 -4.34
C LYS A 46 12.55 1.27 -4.67
N SER A 47 13.57 2.03 -5.02
CA SER A 47 14.90 1.51 -5.43
C SER A 47 15.57 0.67 -4.33
N SER A 48 15.25 0.92 -3.06
CA SER A 48 15.75 0.15 -1.91
C SER A 48 15.06 -1.19 -1.73
N LEU A 49 13.85 -1.39 -2.27
CA LEU A 49 13.02 -2.59 -2.05
C LEU A 49 13.74 -3.90 -2.40
N PRO A 50 14.49 -4.04 -3.52
CA PRO A 50 15.21 -5.29 -3.80
C PRO A 50 16.27 -5.66 -2.77
N LYS A 51 16.88 -4.66 -2.12
CA LYS A 51 17.84 -4.89 -1.02
C LYS A 51 17.12 -5.39 0.23
N LEU A 52 16.00 -4.78 0.57
CA LEU A 52 15.17 -5.16 1.72
C LEU A 52 14.59 -6.57 1.54
N ILE A 53 14.13 -6.93 0.35
CA ILE A 53 13.65 -8.30 0.07
C ILE A 53 14.75 -9.34 0.33
N LYS A 54 16.00 -9.05 0.00
CA LYS A 54 17.14 -9.96 0.22
C LYS A 54 17.45 -10.19 1.70
N THR A 55 17.04 -9.33 2.62
CA THR A 55 17.22 -9.56 4.07
C THR A 55 16.42 -10.77 4.53
N GLY A 56 15.31 -11.07 3.85
CA GLY A 56 14.38 -12.13 4.23
C GLY A 56 13.47 -11.78 5.41
N GLU A 57 13.52 -10.53 5.88
CA GLU A 57 12.76 -10.02 7.01
C GLU A 57 11.40 -9.48 6.55
N ARG A 58 10.53 -9.13 7.52
CA ARG A 58 9.24 -8.53 7.22
C ARG A 58 9.41 -7.06 6.83
N ILE A 59 8.75 -6.64 5.75
CA ILE A 59 8.75 -5.27 5.25
C ILE A 59 7.33 -4.73 5.37
N PHE A 60 7.15 -3.58 6.03
CA PHE A 60 5.94 -2.79 6.00
C PHE A 60 6.21 -1.51 5.22
N TRP A 61 5.51 -1.35 4.11
CA TRP A 61 5.68 -0.24 3.18
C TRP A 61 4.51 0.71 3.23
N MET A 62 4.80 2.00 3.30
CA MET A 62 3.82 3.09 3.24
C MET A 62 4.26 4.10 2.20
N GLU A 63 3.43 4.35 1.20
CA GLU A 63 3.67 5.45 0.27
C GLU A 63 3.39 6.80 0.91
N TYR A 64 3.96 7.83 0.29
CA TYR A 64 3.76 9.21 0.71
C TYR A 64 2.28 9.57 0.85
N GLY A 65 1.93 10.23 1.94
CA GLY A 65 0.57 10.71 2.19
C GLY A 65 -0.44 9.62 2.57
N THR A 66 0.01 8.39 2.89
CA THR A 66 -0.89 7.34 3.36
C THR A 66 -0.93 7.27 4.89
N ASN A 67 -2.10 6.91 5.40
CA ASN A 67 -2.32 6.66 6.83
C ASN A 67 -3.17 5.40 6.99
N LEU A 68 -2.75 4.48 7.83
CA LEU A 68 -3.48 3.26 8.16
C LEU A 68 -4.17 3.43 9.50
N ASN A 69 -5.45 3.09 9.59
CA ASN A 69 -6.21 3.20 10.84
C ASN A 69 -5.62 2.31 11.95
N THR A 70 -5.67 2.81 13.17
CA THR A 70 -5.02 2.19 14.33
C THR A 70 -5.56 0.79 14.64
N GLU A 71 -6.83 0.53 14.37
CA GLU A 71 -7.50 -0.73 14.65
C GLU A 71 -6.95 -1.89 13.81
N ILE A 72 -6.47 -1.61 12.60
CA ILE A 72 -5.93 -2.63 11.70
C ILE A 72 -4.42 -2.86 11.88
N LEU A 73 -3.72 -1.98 12.60
CA LEU A 73 -2.27 -2.08 12.81
C LEU A 73 -1.82 -3.45 13.37
N PRO A 74 -2.57 -4.14 14.23
CA PRO A 74 -2.20 -5.49 14.67
C PRO A 74 -1.97 -6.47 13.52
N LYS A 75 -2.70 -6.35 12.40
CA LYS A 75 -2.54 -7.18 11.21
C LYS A 75 -1.15 -7.09 10.57
N VAL A 76 -0.45 -5.97 10.78
CA VAL A 76 0.94 -5.78 10.29
C VAL A 76 1.91 -6.76 10.98
N PHE A 77 1.60 -7.16 12.21
CA PHE A 77 2.45 -8.04 13.05
C PHE A 77 2.00 -9.49 13.05
N GLU A 78 0.74 -9.76 12.72
CA GLU A 78 0.20 -11.11 12.72
C GLU A 78 0.86 -11.97 11.62
N PRO A 79 0.99 -13.28 11.85
CA PRO A 79 1.39 -14.20 10.80
C PRO A 79 0.41 -14.12 9.63
N LEU A 80 0.93 -14.03 8.41
CA LEU A 80 0.08 -14.05 7.23
C LEU A 80 -0.61 -15.42 7.07
N PRO A 81 -1.82 -15.49 6.48
CA PRO A 81 -2.49 -16.75 6.20
C PRO A 81 -1.60 -17.72 5.42
N LYS A 82 -1.81 -19.02 5.58
CA LYS A 82 -0.97 -20.06 4.96
C LYS A 82 -0.82 -19.82 3.45
N GLY A 83 0.42 -19.65 3.03
CA GLY A 83 0.82 -19.45 1.65
C GLY A 83 0.74 -17.99 1.16
N VAL A 84 0.12 -17.08 1.89
CA VAL A 84 0.16 -15.65 1.62
C VAL A 84 1.53 -15.11 2.01
N SER A 85 2.14 -14.32 1.14
CA SER A 85 3.45 -13.70 1.37
C SER A 85 3.39 -12.18 1.40
N VAL A 86 2.32 -11.60 0.89
CA VAL A 86 2.07 -10.16 0.88
C VAL A 86 0.64 -9.91 1.34
N LEU A 87 0.43 -8.94 2.21
CA LEU A 87 -0.89 -8.46 2.62
C LEU A 87 -0.98 -6.98 2.22
N VAL A 88 -1.96 -6.64 1.38
CA VAL A 88 -2.22 -5.27 0.97
C VAL A 88 -3.39 -4.68 1.74
N PHE A 89 -3.32 -3.38 1.98
CA PHE A 89 -4.37 -2.59 2.63
C PHE A 89 -5.00 -1.69 1.57
N PRO A 90 -6.22 -2.01 1.09
CA PRO A 90 -6.83 -1.31 -0.02
C PRO A 90 -7.11 0.15 0.31
N SER A 91 -6.95 0.99 -0.68
CA SER A 91 -7.28 2.41 -0.61
C SER A 91 -8.14 2.86 -1.79
N VAL A 92 -8.73 4.03 -1.66
CA VAL A 92 -9.47 4.67 -2.74
C VAL A 92 -8.48 5.31 -3.71
N LYS A 93 -8.68 5.10 -5.00
CA LYS A 93 -7.95 5.79 -6.05
C LYS A 93 -8.28 7.29 -6.04
N GLU A 94 -7.32 8.10 -6.43
CA GLU A 94 -7.54 9.52 -6.60
C GLU A 94 -8.61 9.80 -7.66
N GLY A 95 -9.46 10.78 -7.38
CA GLY A 95 -10.52 11.22 -8.28
C GLY A 95 -11.84 10.45 -8.12
N ILE A 96 -12.80 10.84 -8.93
CA ILE A 96 -14.15 10.26 -8.95
C ILE A 96 -14.34 9.53 -10.28
N ASN A 97 -14.73 8.27 -10.22
CA ASN A 97 -15.16 7.52 -11.39
C ASN A 97 -16.61 7.91 -11.74
N TRP A 98 -16.75 8.89 -12.61
CA TRP A 98 -18.06 9.44 -13.02
C TRP A 98 -18.94 8.41 -13.74
N ASP A 99 -18.35 7.48 -14.50
CA ASP A 99 -19.11 6.42 -15.18
C ASP A 99 -19.72 5.45 -14.17
N GLN A 100 -18.94 5.05 -13.16
CA GLN A 100 -19.41 4.22 -12.08
C GLN A 100 -20.47 4.93 -11.25
N PHE A 101 -20.27 6.20 -10.92
CA PHE A 101 -21.25 7.04 -10.23
C PHE A 101 -22.57 7.08 -10.99
N ALA A 102 -22.52 7.37 -12.29
CA ALA A 102 -23.72 7.43 -13.13
C ALA A 102 -24.43 6.07 -13.22
N LYS A 103 -23.68 4.95 -13.40
CA LYS A 103 -24.24 3.59 -13.43
C LYS A 103 -24.94 3.24 -12.12
N LYS A 104 -24.27 3.44 -10.97
CA LYS A 104 -24.85 3.14 -9.64
C LYS A 104 -26.05 4.01 -9.33
N THR A 105 -26.04 5.28 -9.72
CA THR A 105 -27.16 6.21 -9.52
C THR A 105 -28.36 5.79 -10.35
N LYS A 106 -28.18 5.43 -11.64
CA LYS A 106 -29.23 4.93 -12.50
C LYS A 106 -29.81 3.59 -12.02
N ALA A 107 -28.97 2.73 -11.43
CA ALA A 107 -29.39 1.45 -10.87
C ALA A 107 -30.10 1.56 -9.50
N GLY A 108 -30.30 2.77 -8.98
CA GLY A 108 -30.94 2.97 -7.67
C GLY A 108 -30.12 2.47 -6.48
N SER A 109 -28.78 2.52 -6.57
CA SER A 109 -27.89 2.07 -5.48
C SER A 109 -28.26 2.72 -4.13
N THR A 110 -28.28 1.92 -3.09
CA THR A 110 -28.48 2.37 -1.70
C THR A 110 -27.23 2.97 -1.08
N GLU A 111 -26.07 2.90 -1.75
CA GLU A 111 -24.85 3.51 -1.28
C GLU A 111 -24.99 5.05 -1.17
N PRO A 112 -24.37 5.66 -0.15
CA PRO A 112 -24.30 7.10 -0.04
C PRO A 112 -23.74 7.74 -1.32
N ALA A 113 -24.25 8.90 -1.72
CA ALA A 113 -23.89 9.55 -2.99
C ALA A 113 -22.37 9.74 -3.13
N HIS A 114 -21.67 10.14 -2.04
CA HIS A 114 -20.23 10.35 -2.03
C HIS A 114 -19.39 9.06 -2.20
N GLN A 115 -20.00 7.87 -2.04
CA GLN A 115 -19.31 6.58 -2.18
C GLN A 115 -19.52 5.95 -3.56
N ARG A 116 -20.55 6.35 -4.30
CA ARG A 116 -20.92 5.72 -5.58
C ARG A 116 -19.84 5.84 -6.66
N GLY A 117 -19.05 6.90 -6.61
CA GLY A 117 -17.97 7.15 -7.56
C GLY A 117 -16.58 6.74 -7.09
N LEU A 118 -16.46 6.13 -5.90
CA LEU A 118 -15.16 5.69 -5.39
C LEU A 118 -14.71 4.41 -6.10
N ALA A 119 -13.50 4.43 -6.64
CA ALA A 119 -12.83 3.24 -7.17
C ALA A 119 -11.72 2.83 -6.20
N PHE A 120 -11.63 1.55 -5.89
CA PHE A 120 -10.54 1.02 -5.08
C PHE A 120 -9.35 0.63 -5.95
N ASP A 121 -8.15 0.70 -5.36
CA ASP A 121 -6.89 0.31 -5.97
C ASP A 121 -6.70 -1.22 -6.02
N THR A 122 -7.62 -1.97 -5.40
CA THR A 122 -7.49 -3.42 -5.19
C THR A 122 -8.77 -4.14 -5.53
N GLU A 123 -8.64 -5.24 -6.29
CA GLU A 123 -9.72 -6.17 -6.60
C GLU A 123 -9.57 -7.44 -5.76
N VAL A 124 -10.68 -7.88 -5.17
CA VAL A 124 -10.72 -9.02 -4.27
C VAL A 124 -11.32 -10.24 -4.92
N GLY A 125 -10.77 -11.42 -4.59
CA GLY A 125 -11.29 -12.73 -4.99
C GLY A 125 -11.98 -13.43 -3.80
N ARG A 126 -11.70 -14.74 -3.65
CA ARG A 126 -12.29 -15.57 -2.58
C ARG A 126 -11.77 -15.20 -1.19
N LYS A 127 -12.58 -15.49 -0.17
CA LYS A 127 -12.17 -15.34 1.23
C LYS A 127 -11.07 -16.38 1.57
N LEU A 128 -9.97 -15.95 2.18
CA LEU A 128 -8.86 -16.81 2.63
C LEU A 128 -8.94 -17.10 4.12
N SER A 129 -9.23 -16.08 4.92
CA SER A 129 -9.42 -16.15 6.37
C SER A 129 -10.32 -15.00 6.81
N ASP A 130 -10.51 -14.82 8.11
CA ASP A 130 -11.36 -13.74 8.59
C ASP A 130 -10.78 -12.36 8.29
N GLY A 131 -11.57 -11.53 7.61
CA GLY A 131 -11.15 -10.20 7.15
C GLY A 131 -10.10 -10.20 6.03
N ILE A 132 -9.63 -11.38 5.55
CA ILE A 132 -8.59 -11.46 4.50
C ILE A 132 -9.11 -12.21 3.28
N TYR A 133 -8.96 -11.60 2.12
CA TYR A 133 -9.38 -12.10 0.81
C TYR A 133 -8.19 -12.29 -0.12
N GLU A 134 -8.33 -13.12 -1.14
CA GLU A 134 -7.36 -13.25 -2.20
C GLU A 134 -7.31 -11.98 -3.05
N CYS A 135 -6.12 -11.52 -3.40
CA CYS A 135 -5.94 -10.40 -4.31
C CYS A 135 -5.88 -10.90 -5.75
N THR A 136 -6.70 -10.35 -6.62
CA THR A 136 -6.66 -10.63 -8.07
C THR A 136 -5.91 -9.55 -8.84
N LYS A 137 -6.01 -8.31 -8.39
CA LYS A 137 -5.31 -7.15 -8.96
C LYS A 137 -5.17 -6.07 -7.89
N THR A 138 -4.02 -5.40 -7.85
CA THR A 138 -3.81 -4.30 -6.89
C THR A 138 -2.75 -3.31 -7.37
N SER A 139 -2.95 -2.07 -6.99
CA SER A 139 -1.95 -1.00 -6.98
C SER A 139 -1.83 -0.37 -5.60
N ALA A 140 -2.04 -1.18 -4.55
CA ALA A 140 -2.09 -0.72 -3.16
C ALA A 140 -0.83 0.07 -2.76
N ARG A 141 -1.04 1.13 -2.01
CA ARG A 141 -0.02 2.07 -1.55
C ARG A 141 0.53 1.71 -0.17
N VAL A 142 -0.20 0.87 0.57
CA VAL A 142 0.20 0.37 1.89
C VAL A 142 0.13 -1.14 1.88
N TRP A 143 1.22 -1.79 2.28
CA TRP A 143 1.29 -3.25 2.31
C TRP A 143 2.36 -3.78 3.26
N VAL A 144 2.21 -5.03 3.67
CA VAL A 144 3.21 -5.79 4.42
C VAL A 144 3.62 -7.03 3.62
N MET A 145 4.90 -7.35 3.66
CA MET A 145 5.49 -8.46 2.92
C MET A 145 6.39 -9.29 3.83
N ASP A 146 6.21 -10.60 3.84
CA ASP A 146 7.22 -11.53 4.33
C ASP A 146 8.24 -11.75 3.21
N ALA A 147 9.41 -11.12 3.32
CA ALA A 147 10.36 -11.03 2.21
C ALA A 147 10.98 -12.39 1.84
N LYS A 148 11.20 -13.27 2.80
CA LYS A 148 11.86 -14.57 2.56
C LYS A 148 11.18 -15.46 1.50
N PRO A 149 9.84 -15.70 1.52
CA PRO A 149 9.18 -16.45 0.47
C PRO A 149 9.16 -15.70 -0.87
N VAL A 150 9.11 -14.37 -0.86
CA VAL A 150 9.14 -13.56 -2.08
C VAL A 150 10.52 -13.62 -2.73
N ASP A 151 11.61 -13.45 -1.96
CA ASP A 151 12.98 -13.58 -2.47
C ASP A 151 13.22 -14.95 -3.10
N LYS A 152 12.72 -16.03 -2.47
CA LYS A 152 12.80 -17.39 -3.02
C LYS A 152 12.12 -17.49 -4.40
N LYS A 153 10.98 -16.83 -4.59
CA LYS A 153 10.25 -16.82 -5.87
C LYS A 153 10.99 -16.00 -6.93
N LEU A 154 11.56 -14.86 -6.54
CA LEU A 154 12.36 -14.00 -7.44
C LEU A 154 13.63 -14.69 -7.94
N ARG A 155 14.24 -15.56 -7.13
CA ARG A 155 15.46 -16.32 -7.46
C ARG A 155 15.18 -17.73 -7.98
N GLY A 156 13.95 -18.20 -7.99
CA GLY A 156 13.58 -19.59 -8.27
C GLY A 156 13.76 -20.06 -9.71
N GLY A 157 14.16 -19.16 -10.64
CA GLY A 157 14.42 -19.45 -12.04
C GLY A 157 15.92 -19.46 -12.40
N LYS A 158 16.22 -19.71 -13.68
CA LYS A 158 17.59 -19.63 -14.22
C LYS A 158 18.16 -18.20 -14.16
N THR A 159 17.29 -17.20 -14.08
CA THR A 159 17.64 -15.78 -14.00
C THR A 159 16.88 -15.13 -12.87
N THR A 160 17.52 -14.23 -12.13
CA THR A 160 16.85 -13.41 -11.12
C THR A 160 15.85 -12.50 -11.80
N VAL A 161 14.60 -12.53 -11.31
CA VAL A 161 13.52 -11.69 -11.84
C VAL A 161 13.61 -10.30 -11.23
N THR A 162 13.63 -9.28 -12.09
CA THR A 162 13.57 -7.88 -11.67
C THR A 162 12.10 -7.45 -11.53
N LEU A 163 11.80 -6.73 -10.46
CA LEU A 163 10.49 -6.11 -10.25
C LEU A 163 10.44 -4.74 -10.91
N PRO A 164 9.34 -4.38 -11.61
CA PRO A 164 9.09 -3.00 -12.01
C PRO A 164 8.74 -2.19 -10.76
N LEU A 165 9.54 -1.18 -10.44
CA LEU A 165 9.43 -0.43 -9.18
C LEU A 165 8.69 0.91 -9.35
N ASP A 166 8.56 1.38 -10.59
CA ASP A 166 7.95 2.68 -10.90
C ASP A 166 6.43 2.66 -10.82
N ASP A 167 5.82 1.47 -10.90
CA ASP A 167 4.37 1.29 -10.88
C ASP A 167 3.98 0.10 -9.99
N ASN A 168 3.12 0.37 -9.00
CA ASN A 168 2.61 -0.64 -8.08
C ASN A 168 1.82 -1.73 -8.79
N GLU A 169 0.97 -1.37 -9.74
CA GLU A 169 0.15 -2.35 -10.45
C GLU A 169 1.03 -3.34 -11.23
N ALA A 170 2.05 -2.83 -11.91
CA ALA A 170 3.03 -3.66 -12.62
C ALA A 170 3.85 -4.52 -11.66
N MET A 171 4.28 -3.97 -10.52
CA MET A 171 5.03 -4.69 -9.48
C MET A 171 4.21 -5.86 -8.91
N PHE A 172 2.98 -5.61 -8.48
CA PHE A 172 2.13 -6.66 -7.93
C PHE A 172 1.68 -7.67 -8.98
N SER A 173 1.38 -7.25 -10.20
CA SER A 173 1.10 -8.15 -11.32
C SER A 173 2.27 -9.09 -11.59
N ARG A 174 3.51 -8.57 -11.51
CA ARG A 174 4.72 -9.40 -11.64
C ARG A 174 4.84 -10.42 -10.53
N LEU A 175 4.55 -10.04 -9.27
CA LEU A 175 4.55 -10.95 -8.13
C LEU A 175 3.48 -12.03 -8.28
N LEU A 176 2.26 -11.69 -8.68
CA LEU A 176 1.18 -12.65 -8.95
C LEU A 176 1.58 -13.65 -10.04
N ASN A 177 2.21 -13.19 -11.14
CA ASN A 177 2.72 -14.05 -12.22
C ASN A 177 3.84 -14.99 -11.78
N LEU A 178 4.49 -14.74 -10.63
CA LEU A 178 5.47 -15.61 -9.99
C LEU A 178 4.84 -16.52 -8.93
N ASP A 179 3.53 -16.66 -8.93
CA ASP A 179 2.76 -17.40 -7.89
C ASP A 179 3.03 -16.92 -6.46
N VAL A 180 3.34 -15.64 -6.28
CA VAL A 180 3.33 -15.02 -4.96
C VAL A 180 1.89 -14.76 -4.59
N LYS A 181 1.39 -15.41 -3.54
CA LYS A 181 0.03 -15.19 -3.06
C LYS A 181 -0.05 -13.88 -2.29
N ILE A 182 -0.98 -13.02 -2.72
CA ILE A 182 -1.25 -11.73 -2.12
C ILE A 182 -2.63 -11.79 -1.46
N GLY A 183 -2.70 -11.39 -0.21
CA GLY A 183 -3.94 -11.23 0.54
C GLY A 183 -4.35 -9.76 0.60
N VAL A 184 -5.63 -9.52 0.80
CA VAL A 184 -6.24 -8.19 0.97
C VAL A 184 -6.88 -8.11 2.34
N ALA A 185 -6.48 -7.16 3.16
CA ALA A 185 -7.14 -6.84 4.43
C ALA A 185 -8.36 -5.94 4.15
N ALA A 186 -9.51 -6.55 3.88
CA ALA A 186 -10.70 -5.82 3.40
C ALA A 186 -11.32 -4.87 4.44
N GLU A 187 -11.05 -5.09 5.72
CA GLU A 187 -11.54 -4.25 6.83
C GLU A 187 -10.64 -3.03 7.08
N ALA A 188 -9.50 -2.94 6.38
CA ALA A 188 -8.58 -1.85 6.55
C ALA A 188 -9.16 -0.54 6.01
N THR A 189 -8.97 0.53 6.78
CA THR A 189 -9.21 1.90 6.32
C THR A 189 -7.86 2.57 6.09
N VAL A 190 -7.54 2.80 4.82
CA VAL A 190 -6.38 3.59 4.41
C VAL A 190 -6.86 4.95 3.96
N ILE A 191 -6.39 6.00 4.62
CA ILE A 191 -6.65 7.38 4.22
C ILE A 191 -5.48 7.85 3.36
N CYS A 192 -5.77 8.32 2.17
CA CYS A 192 -4.77 8.89 1.27
C CYS A 192 -4.90 10.40 1.23
N HIS A 193 -3.83 11.09 1.54
CA HIS A 193 -3.72 12.53 1.37
C HIS A 193 -3.12 12.81 -0.01
N PHE A 194 -3.95 13.23 -0.93
CA PHE A 194 -3.49 13.65 -2.25
C PHE A 194 -3.12 15.13 -2.17
N VAL A 195 -1.87 15.43 -2.53
CA VAL A 195 -1.45 16.81 -2.71
C VAL A 195 -1.93 17.27 -4.07
N HIS A 196 -3.02 18.03 -4.09
CA HIS A 196 -3.47 18.67 -5.31
C HIS A 196 -2.57 19.88 -5.61
N GLU A 197 -1.71 19.74 -6.57
CA GLU A 197 -0.93 20.86 -7.14
C GLU A 197 -1.81 21.79 -8.02
N CYS A 198 -3.13 21.60 -7.96
CA CYS A 198 -4.07 22.31 -8.81
C CYS A 198 -4.16 23.82 -8.56
N PHE A 199 -3.66 24.32 -7.43
CA PHE A 199 -3.70 25.77 -7.20
C PHE A 199 -2.78 26.51 -8.18
N GLY A 200 -1.56 26.00 -8.43
CA GLY A 200 -0.67 26.52 -9.45
C GLY A 200 -1.27 26.42 -10.85
N ASN A 201 -1.80 25.26 -11.21
CA ASN A 201 -2.40 25.00 -12.51
C ASN A 201 -3.69 25.83 -12.74
N ILE A 202 -4.49 26.07 -11.70
CA ILE A 202 -5.68 26.93 -11.80
C ILE A 202 -5.26 28.39 -12.01
N LEU A 203 -4.24 28.87 -11.30
CA LEU A 203 -3.72 30.23 -11.46
C LEU A 203 -3.09 30.41 -12.84
N GLU A 204 -2.30 29.43 -13.31
CA GLU A 204 -1.71 29.45 -14.64
C GLU A 204 -2.77 29.43 -15.73
N ALA A 205 -3.80 28.56 -15.60
CA ALA A 205 -4.93 28.52 -16.53
C ALA A 205 -5.78 29.80 -16.50
N SER A 206 -5.77 30.54 -15.39
CA SER A 206 -6.44 31.85 -15.27
C SER A 206 -5.58 33.02 -15.76
N GLY A 207 -4.37 32.78 -16.26
CA GLY A 207 -3.45 33.78 -16.75
C GLY A 207 -2.80 34.65 -15.67
N VAL A 208 -2.79 34.18 -14.41
CA VAL A 208 -2.10 34.86 -13.31
C VAL A 208 -0.65 34.37 -13.29
N GLU A 209 0.29 35.23 -13.64
CA GLU A 209 1.72 34.91 -13.45
C GLU A 209 2.05 34.85 -11.97
N LEU A 210 2.54 33.65 -11.53
CA LEU A 210 3.11 33.50 -10.20
C LEU A 210 4.48 34.19 -10.17
N ALA A 211 4.60 35.25 -9.40
CA ALA A 211 5.90 35.88 -9.15
C ALA A 211 6.83 34.84 -8.52
N ALA A 212 8.00 34.64 -9.13
CA ALA A 212 9.05 33.71 -8.70
C ALA A 212 9.71 34.13 -7.38
#